data_c90080ccb27c60bfae1ffeb32ae69902
#
_entry.id   c90080ccb27c60bfae1ffeb32ae69902
#
_cell.length_a   1.000
_cell.length_b   1.000
_cell.length_c   1.000
_cell.angle_alpha   90.00
_cell.angle_beta   90.00
_cell.angle_gamma   90.00
#
_symmetry.space_group_name_H-M   'P 1'
#
loop_
_entity.id
_entity.type
_entity.pdbx_description
1 polymer ?
#
loop_
_entity_poly.entity_id
_entity_poly.type
_entity_poly.pdbx_seq_one_letter_code
_entity_poly.pdbx_strand_id
1 'polypeptide(L)'
;MAERWARARLAEDVSVGDVAAAAGMSTRTFARRVERATGLSPVRFLQRLRVETALDLLATTRLPVDEIARRVGYIDPTTLRRVLRRETGRSPRDLRGRNA
;
A
#
# COMPACT_ATOMS: atom_id res chain seq x y z
N MET A 1 -5.28 -11.02 -9.06
CA MET A 1 -4.27 -10.75 -10.09
C MET A 1 -3.72 -9.34 -10.07
N ALA A 2 -4.58 -8.34 -10.23
CA ALA A 2 -4.15 -6.94 -10.19
C ALA A 2 -3.49 -6.58 -8.85
N GLU A 3 -4.03 -7.09 -7.75
CA GLU A 3 -3.49 -6.85 -6.42
C GLU A 3 -2.07 -7.38 -6.27
N ARG A 4 -1.82 -8.60 -6.71
CA ARG A 4 -0.49 -9.20 -6.64
C ARG A 4 0.51 -8.43 -7.50
N TRP A 5 0.10 -8.05 -8.69
CA TRP A 5 0.94 -7.26 -9.59
C TRP A 5 1.31 -5.92 -8.96
N ALA A 6 0.31 -5.25 -8.37
CA ALA A 6 0.52 -3.96 -7.71
C ALA A 6 1.45 -4.09 -6.51
N ARG A 7 1.25 -5.11 -5.65
CA ARG A 7 2.11 -5.33 -4.48
C ARG A 7 3.57 -5.52 -4.88
N ALA A 8 3.82 -6.23 -5.97
CA ALA A 8 5.19 -6.48 -6.42
C ALA A 8 5.88 -5.23 -6.94
N ARG A 9 5.13 -4.18 -7.25
CA ARG A 9 5.65 -2.97 -7.88
C ARG A 9 5.37 -1.69 -7.10
N LEU A 10 5.01 -1.79 -5.83
CA LEU A 10 4.68 -0.59 -5.05
C LEU A 10 5.81 0.42 -5.01
N ALA A 11 7.07 -0.04 -4.98
CA ALA A 11 8.23 0.84 -4.95
C ALA A 11 8.44 1.61 -6.26
N GLU A 12 7.77 1.22 -7.33
CA GLU A 12 7.97 1.81 -8.67
C GLU A 12 7.01 2.96 -8.98
N ASP A 13 6.39 3.54 -7.98
CA ASP A 13 5.44 4.65 -8.19
C ASP A 13 4.30 4.26 -9.15
N VAL A 14 3.68 3.13 -8.86
CA VAL A 14 2.60 2.58 -9.67
C VAL A 14 1.35 3.45 -9.59
N SER A 15 0.78 3.80 -10.74
CA SER A 15 -0.46 4.56 -10.82
C SER A 15 -1.66 3.62 -10.94
N VAL A 16 -2.85 4.18 -10.72
CA VAL A 16 -4.10 3.45 -10.94
C VAL A 16 -4.21 2.98 -12.39
N GLY A 17 -3.78 3.81 -13.34
CA GLY A 17 -3.77 3.46 -14.75
C GLY A 17 -2.87 2.27 -15.06
N ASP A 18 -1.71 2.20 -14.40
CA ASP A 18 -0.77 1.09 -14.57
C ASP A 18 -1.40 -0.22 -14.09
N VAL A 19 -2.07 -0.20 -12.95
CA VAL A 19 -2.71 -1.39 -12.39
C VAL A 19 -3.86 -1.84 -13.30
N ALA A 20 -4.66 -0.91 -13.80
CA ALA A 20 -5.76 -1.22 -14.71
C ALA A 20 -5.22 -1.88 -15.98
N ALA A 21 -4.17 -1.32 -16.56
CA ALA A 21 -3.57 -1.86 -17.78
C ALA A 21 -3.04 -3.27 -17.54
N ALA A 22 -2.41 -3.52 -16.40
CA ALA A 22 -1.91 -4.85 -16.06
C ALA A 22 -3.05 -5.87 -15.94
N ALA A 23 -4.23 -5.41 -15.56
CA ALA A 23 -5.42 -6.27 -15.46
C ALA A 23 -6.17 -6.38 -16.79
N GLY A 24 -5.67 -5.74 -17.86
CA GLY A 24 -6.30 -5.76 -19.15
C GLY A 24 -7.58 -4.94 -19.22
N MET A 25 -7.69 -3.91 -18.40
CA MET A 25 -8.90 -3.09 -18.30
C MET A 25 -8.58 -1.62 -18.54
N SER A 26 -9.62 -0.86 -18.97
CA SER A 26 -9.53 0.58 -18.94
C SER A 26 -9.55 1.04 -17.47
N THR A 27 -9.05 2.24 -17.22
CA THR A 27 -9.08 2.80 -15.87
C THR A 27 -10.50 2.88 -15.32
N ARG A 28 -11.45 3.25 -16.18
CA ARG A 28 -12.86 3.36 -15.78
C ARG A 28 -13.46 2.01 -15.37
N THR A 29 -13.20 0.96 -16.15
CA THR A 29 -13.69 -0.38 -15.84
C THR A 29 -13.06 -0.89 -14.55
N PHE A 30 -11.76 -0.68 -14.39
CA PHE A 30 -11.05 -1.07 -13.19
C PHE A 30 -11.63 -0.35 -11.96
N ALA A 31 -11.87 0.96 -12.07
CA ALA A 31 -12.44 1.74 -10.98
C ALA A 31 -13.80 1.19 -10.54
N ARG A 32 -14.65 0.85 -11.50
CA ARG A 32 -15.98 0.32 -11.19
C ARG A 32 -15.89 -1.03 -10.49
N ARG A 33 -14.97 -1.89 -10.92
CA ARG A 33 -14.81 -3.20 -10.32
C ARG A 33 -14.24 -3.13 -8.92
N VAL A 34 -13.25 -2.26 -8.69
CA VAL A 34 -12.67 -2.06 -7.37
C VAL A 34 -13.72 -1.52 -6.40
N GLU A 35 -14.49 -0.53 -6.85
CA GLU A 35 -15.51 0.08 -6.02
C GLU A 35 -16.60 -0.93 -5.65
N ARG A 36 -17.00 -1.76 -6.62
CA ARG A 36 -18.01 -2.80 -6.38
C ARG A 36 -17.50 -3.87 -5.43
N ALA A 37 -16.23 -4.26 -5.53
CA ALA A 37 -15.66 -5.31 -4.72
C ALA A 37 -15.27 -4.85 -3.32
N THR A 38 -14.84 -3.60 -3.16
CA THR A 38 -14.24 -3.11 -1.90
C THR A 38 -14.94 -1.90 -1.29
N GLY A 39 -15.76 -1.20 -2.06
CA GLY A 39 -16.35 0.07 -1.63
C GLY A 39 -15.36 1.23 -1.68
N LEU A 40 -14.13 1.01 -2.16
CA LEU A 40 -13.09 2.02 -2.20
C LEU A 40 -12.86 2.54 -3.61
N SER A 41 -12.42 3.80 -3.72
CA SER A 41 -11.89 4.29 -4.99
C SER A 41 -10.58 3.56 -5.29
N PRO A 42 -10.15 3.54 -6.56
CA PRO A 42 -8.87 2.89 -6.91
C PRO A 42 -7.68 3.49 -6.19
N VAL A 43 -7.66 4.80 -5.98
CA VAL A 43 -6.58 5.47 -5.24
C VAL A 43 -6.53 4.97 -3.80
N ARG A 44 -7.70 4.90 -3.14
CA ARG A 44 -7.78 4.40 -1.77
C ARG A 44 -7.42 2.92 -1.68
N PHE A 45 -7.82 2.15 -2.68
CA PHE A 45 -7.46 0.74 -2.76
C PHE A 45 -5.94 0.55 -2.83
N LEU A 46 -5.27 1.32 -3.68
CA LEU A 46 -3.83 1.26 -3.82
C LEU A 46 -3.13 1.69 -2.52
N GLN A 47 -3.65 2.73 -1.86
CA GLN A 47 -3.13 3.17 -0.58
C GLN A 47 -3.27 2.07 0.48
N ARG A 48 -4.40 1.37 0.49
CA ARG A 48 -4.60 0.26 1.42
C ARG A 48 -3.58 -0.86 1.19
N LEU A 49 -3.27 -1.17 -0.06
CA LEU A 49 -2.23 -2.16 -0.37
C LEU A 49 -0.88 -1.74 0.20
N ARG A 50 -0.53 -0.45 0.09
CA ARG A 50 0.72 0.06 0.65
C ARG A 50 0.75 -0.11 2.17
N VAL A 51 -0.34 0.23 2.84
CA VAL A 51 -0.44 0.10 4.30
C VAL A 51 -0.33 -1.36 4.72
N GLU A 52 -1.08 -2.25 4.08
CA GLU A 52 -1.05 -3.67 4.41
C GLU A 52 0.35 -4.26 4.22
N THR A 53 1.02 -3.89 3.14
CA THR A 53 2.38 -4.37 2.88
C THR A 53 3.34 -3.82 3.93
N ALA A 54 3.20 -2.54 4.31
CA ALA A 54 4.03 -1.97 5.35
C ALA A 54 3.83 -2.67 6.69
N LEU A 55 2.58 -2.99 7.03
CA LEU A 55 2.28 -3.72 8.27
C LEU A 55 2.94 -5.10 8.26
N ASP A 56 2.87 -5.80 7.14
CA ASP A 56 3.52 -7.09 7.00
C ASP A 56 5.03 -6.99 7.20
N LEU A 57 5.66 -5.99 6.58
CA LEU A 57 7.10 -5.79 6.71
C LEU A 57 7.50 -5.43 8.14
N LEU A 58 6.69 -4.62 8.82
CA LEU A 58 6.94 -4.29 10.22
C LEU A 58 6.86 -5.53 11.11
N ALA A 59 5.94 -6.43 10.81
CA ALA A 59 5.72 -7.63 11.60
C ALA A 59 6.76 -8.73 11.33
N THR A 60 7.25 -8.82 10.09
CA THR A 60 8.06 -9.96 9.66
C THR A 60 9.51 -9.65 9.42
N THR A 61 9.92 -8.37 9.47
CA THR A 61 11.31 -7.98 9.21
C THR A 61 11.80 -7.01 10.27
N ARG A 62 13.13 -6.75 10.25
CA ARG A 62 13.74 -5.72 11.08
C ARG A 62 14.19 -4.53 10.24
N LEU A 63 13.63 -4.40 9.05
CA LEU A 63 13.97 -3.29 8.17
C LEU A 63 13.65 -1.94 8.85
N PRO A 64 14.51 -0.93 8.66
CA PRO A 64 14.21 0.41 9.15
C PRO A 64 12.95 0.94 8.48
N VAL A 65 12.23 1.83 9.18
CA VAL A 65 11.02 2.44 8.65
C VAL A 65 11.28 3.14 7.31
N ASP A 66 12.44 3.76 7.17
CA ASP A 66 12.82 4.45 5.92
C ASP A 66 12.85 3.48 4.75
N GLU A 67 13.39 2.28 4.97
CA GLU A 67 13.45 1.26 3.94
C GLU A 67 12.06 0.72 3.62
N ILE A 68 11.24 0.50 4.65
CA ILE A 68 9.86 0.04 4.45
C ILE A 68 9.08 1.06 3.63
N ALA A 69 9.21 2.34 3.97
CA ALA A 69 8.53 3.41 3.23
C ALA A 69 8.86 3.34 1.75
N ARG A 70 10.13 3.21 1.43
CA ARG A 70 10.58 3.14 0.05
C ARG A 70 10.02 1.91 -0.67
N ARG A 71 10.01 0.76 -0.01
CA ARG A 71 9.50 -0.49 -0.60
C ARG A 71 8.01 -0.47 -0.89
N VAL A 72 7.25 0.30 -0.12
CA VAL A 72 5.81 0.39 -0.35
C VAL A 72 5.40 1.63 -1.16
N GLY A 73 6.39 2.38 -1.66
CA GLY A 73 6.12 3.46 -2.59
C GLY A 73 6.01 4.85 -1.98
N TYR A 74 6.48 5.05 -0.76
CA TYR A 74 6.56 6.38 -0.15
C TYR A 74 8.01 6.85 -0.14
N ILE A 75 8.26 7.96 -0.79
CA ILE A 75 9.61 8.54 -0.85
C ILE A 75 10.03 9.02 0.53
N ASP A 76 9.09 9.62 1.28
CA ASP A 76 9.35 10.20 2.59
C ASP A 76 8.80 9.30 3.70
N PRO A 77 9.64 8.82 4.61
CA PRO A 77 9.16 7.99 5.73
C PRO A 77 8.17 8.71 6.64
N THR A 78 8.18 10.05 6.67
CA THR A 78 7.20 10.82 7.42
C THR A 78 5.79 10.59 6.87
N THR A 79 5.67 10.47 5.55
CA THR A 79 4.39 10.19 4.92
C THR A 79 3.87 8.82 5.37
N LEU A 80 4.73 7.82 5.38
CA LEU A 80 4.33 6.48 5.85
C LEU A 80 3.87 6.52 7.31
N ARG A 81 4.61 7.21 8.17
CA ARG A 81 4.24 7.32 9.58
C ARG A 81 2.87 7.95 9.76
N ARG A 82 2.60 9.02 9.00
CA ARG A 82 1.32 9.72 9.06
C ARG A 82 0.18 8.83 8.59
N VAL A 83 0.40 8.12 7.48
CA VAL A 83 -0.60 7.23 6.92
C VAL A 83 -0.90 6.08 7.88
N LEU A 84 0.13 5.46 8.45
CA LEU A 84 -0.05 4.38 9.41
C LEU A 84 -0.83 4.84 10.63
N ARG A 85 -0.48 6.01 11.17
CA ARG A 85 -1.20 6.54 12.33
C ARG A 85 -2.66 6.82 12.01
N ARG A 86 -2.95 7.34 10.83
CA ARG A 86 -4.33 7.60 10.39
C ARG A 86 -5.12 6.30 10.24
N GLU A 87 -4.51 5.28 9.67
CA GLU A 87 -5.20 4.01 9.38
C GLU A 87 -5.27 3.06 10.58
N THR A 88 -4.26 3.07 11.45
CA THR A 88 -4.18 2.12 12.57
C THR A 88 -4.25 2.77 13.95
N GLY A 89 -4.10 4.08 14.02
CA GLY A 89 -4.00 4.80 15.30
C GLY A 89 -2.66 4.64 16.00
N ARG A 90 -1.68 3.99 15.35
CA ARG A 90 -0.39 3.67 15.97
C ARG A 90 0.79 4.08 15.10
N SER A 91 1.94 4.26 15.75
CA SER A 91 3.19 4.54 15.06
C SER A 91 3.85 3.23 14.61
N PRO A 92 4.78 3.28 13.64
CA PRO A 92 5.54 2.08 13.25
C PRO A 92 6.24 1.43 14.44
N ARG A 93 6.76 2.23 15.36
CA ARG A 93 7.43 1.73 16.55
C ARG A 93 6.48 0.89 17.40
N ASP A 94 5.26 1.39 17.63
CA ASP A 94 4.25 0.67 18.40
C ASP A 94 3.84 -0.62 17.73
N LEU A 95 3.66 -0.56 16.40
CA LEU A 95 3.26 -1.72 15.61
C LEU A 95 4.33 -2.81 15.64
N ARG A 96 5.60 -2.42 15.56
CA ARG A 96 6.72 -3.38 15.58
C ARG A 96 6.96 -3.92 16.98
N GLY A 97 6.79 -3.09 17.99
CA GLY A 97 7.04 -3.48 19.39
C GLY A 97 6.26 -4.68 19.85
N ARG A 98 5.11 -4.93 19.25
CA ARG A 98 4.26 -6.07 19.60
C ARG A 98 4.85 -7.41 19.20
N ASN A 99 5.76 -7.41 18.22
CA ASN A 99 6.34 -8.62 17.67
C ASN A 99 7.80 -8.78 18.04
N ALA A 100 8.30 -7.89 18.87
CA ALA A 100 9.68 -7.93 19.32
C ALA A 100 9.85 -8.97 20.43
#